data_6ce1f00b8dd874134ddae6775c824640
#
_entry.id   6ce1f00b8dd874134ddae6775c824640
#
_cell.length_a   1.000
_cell.length_b   1.000
_cell.length_c   1.000
_cell.angle_alpha   90.00
_cell.angle_beta   90.00
_cell.angle_gamma   90.00
#
_symmetry.space_group_name_H-M   'P 1'
#
loop_
_entity.id
_entity.type
_entity.pdbx_description
1 polymer ?
#
loop_
_entity_poly.entity_id
_entity_poly.type
_entity_poly.pdbx_seq_one_letter_code
_entity_poly.pdbx_strand_id
1 'polypeptide(L)'
;MRLACWLMNHVFGQYSMSGRLGDSIRERQGMAYYVSSSLDANVAAGPLVIRAGVSPANVDRAIASIDEEITSIVRDGVMPKELDESRRFLVGSIPRALETNNAIAHFLQTEAFFGLGIDYDARLPELLGAVTLDEVNAAARAALDVDRATVVIAGPYEERA
;
A
#
# COMPACT_ATOMS: atom_id res chain seq x y z
N MET A 1 5.10 13.20 -6.06
CA MET A 1 4.18 12.76 -4.99
C MET A 1 3.46 11.44 -5.29
N ARG A 2 2.85 11.23 -6.47
CA ARG A 2 2.11 9.99 -6.80
C ARG A 2 2.96 8.70 -6.66
N LEU A 3 4.16 8.67 -7.25
CA LEU A 3 5.05 7.50 -7.17
C LEU A 3 5.57 7.25 -5.75
N ALA A 4 5.84 8.32 -4.98
CA ALA A 4 6.23 8.20 -3.58
C ALA A 4 5.10 7.58 -2.72
N CYS A 5 3.85 8.00 -2.94
CA CYS A 5 2.69 7.38 -2.29
C CYS A 5 2.50 5.92 -2.71
N TRP A 6 2.76 5.58 -3.97
CA TRP A 6 2.68 4.20 -4.44
C TRP A 6 3.75 3.32 -3.79
N LEU A 7 5.00 3.77 -3.75
CA LEU A 7 6.10 3.07 -3.05
C LEU A 7 5.81 2.94 -1.55
N MET A 8 5.35 4.01 -0.91
CA MET A 8 4.93 3.98 0.49
C MET A 8 3.86 2.92 0.74
N ASN A 9 2.78 2.92 -0.05
CA ASN A 9 1.69 1.96 0.10
C ASN A 9 2.16 0.52 -0.16
N HIS A 10 3.11 0.32 -1.10
CA HIS A 10 3.70 -0.99 -1.35
C HIS A 10 4.48 -1.51 -0.14
N VAL A 11 5.33 -0.67 0.46
CA VAL A 11 6.06 -1.00 1.70
C VAL A 11 5.10 -1.26 2.85
N PHE A 12 4.06 -0.45 2.96
CA PHE A 12 3.10 -0.55 4.06
C PHE A 12 2.27 -1.82 4.02
N GLY A 13 1.68 -2.18 2.87
CA GLY A 13 0.86 -3.37 2.81
C GLY A 13 0.00 -3.55 1.56
N GLN A 14 0.44 -3.07 0.41
CA GLN A 14 -0.34 -3.22 -0.84
C GLN A 14 -0.67 -4.69 -1.16
N TYR A 15 0.22 -5.61 -0.79
CA TYR A 15 0.00 -7.04 -0.98
C TYR A 15 -0.10 -7.75 0.36
N SER A 16 -1.12 -8.58 0.52
CA SER A 16 -1.40 -9.33 1.74
C SER A 16 -0.28 -10.27 2.20
N MET A 17 0.62 -10.64 1.30
CA MET A 17 1.75 -11.55 1.55
C MET A 17 3.07 -10.82 1.77
N SER A 18 3.08 -9.49 1.74
CA SER A 18 4.29 -8.69 1.88
C SER A 18 3.97 -7.31 2.45
N GLY A 19 5.01 -6.60 2.89
CA GLY A 19 4.88 -5.33 3.55
C GLY A 19 4.60 -5.44 5.04
N ARG A 20 4.70 -4.33 5.74
CA ARG A 20 4.66 -4.28 7.21
C ARG A 20 3.38 -4.85 7.79
N LEU A 21 2.23 -4.54 7.19
CA LEU A 21 0.94 -5.08 7.64
C LEU A 21 0.88 -6.61 7.54
N GLY A 22 1.31 -7.16 6.40
CA GLY A 22 1.35 -8.61 6.18
C GLY A 22 2.27 -9.31 7.17
N ASP A 23 3.49 -8.82 7.29
CA ASP A 23 4.49 -9.38 8.21
C ASP A 23 4.07 -9.32 9.67
N SER A 24 3.46 -8.20 10.09
CA SER A 24 3.05 -8.01 11.47
C SER A 24 1.81 -8.83 11.82
N ILE A 25 0.73 -8.64 11.09
CA ILE A 25 -0.60 -9.10 11.51
C ILE A 25 -0.87 -10.53 11.05
N ARG A 26 -0.39 -10.88 9.85
CA ARG A 26 -0.61 -12.20 9.28
C ARG A 26 0.50 -13.18 9.65
N GLU A 27 1.76 -12.86 9.34
CA GLU A 27 2.86 -13.81 9.50
C GLU A 27 3.29 -13.97 10.97
N ARG A 28 3.60 -12.88 11.66
CA ARG A 28 4.08 -12.95 13.05
C ARG A 28 2.98 -13.27 14.06
N GLN A 29 1.78 -12.71 13.88
CA GLN A 29 0.69 -12.83 14.86
C GLN A 29 -0.37 -13.86 14.48
N GLY A 30 -0.43 -14.31 13.24
CA GLY A 30 -1.39 -15.30 12.77
C GLY A 30 -2.86 -14.89 12.92
N MET A 31 -3.15 -13.58 13.02
CA MET A 31 -4.50 -13.09 13.34
C MET A 31 -5.40 -12.93 12.13
N ALA A 32 -4.82 -12.64 10.97
CA ALA A 32 -5.56 -12.32 9.78
C ALA A 32 -5.38 -13.37 8.68
N TYR A 33 -6.46 -13.73 8.01
CA TYR A 33 -6.40 -14.49 6.76
C TYR A 33 -5.78 -13.66 5.63
N TYR A 34 -6.16 -12.38 5.58
CA TYR A 34 -5.54 -11.38 4.72
C TYR A 34 -5.51 -10.04 5.43
N VAL A 35 -4.52 -9.24 5.12
CA VAL A 35 -4.45 -7.81 5.46
C VAL A 35 -3.77 -7.10 4.32
N SER A 36 -4.34 -6.00 3.87
CA SER A 36 -3.76 -5.23 2.77
C SER A 36 -4.16 -3.76 2.84
N SER A 37 -3.37 -2.91 2.21
CA SER A 37 -3.67 -1.49 2.00
C SER A 37 -3.85 -1.19 0.52
N SER A 38 -4.78 -0.31 0.20
CA SER A 38 -4.98 0.23 -1.15
C SER A 38 -5.06 1.75 -1.12
N LEU A 39 -4.44 2.39 -2.08
CA LEU A 39 -4.50 3.83 -2.26
C LEU A 39 -5.23 4.12 -3.58
N ASP A 40 -6.46 4.60 -3.48
CA ASP A 40 -7.29 4.94 -4.64
C ASP A 40 -7.01 6.39 -5.09
N ALA A 41 -5.73 6.67 -5.40
CA ALA A 41 -5.31 7.98 -5.93
C ALA A 41 -5.68 8.09 -7.41
N ASN A 42 -6.65 8.94 -7.71
CA ASN A 42 -7.09 9.24 -9.07
C ASN A 42 -6.68 10.68 -9.47
N VAL A 43 -7.48 11.39 -10.26
CA VAL A 43 -7.28 12.81 -10.58
C VAL A 43 -7.37 13.69 -9.34
N ALA A 44 -8.25 13.32 -8.41
CA ALA A 44 -8.36 13.93 -7.10
C ALA A 44 -7.76 13.05 -6.00
N ALA A 45 -7.59 13.61 -4.81
CA ALA A 45 -7.22 12.84 -3.63
C ALA A 45 -8.25 11.73 -3.38
N GLY A 46 -7.77 10.51 -3.19
CA GLY A 46 -8.59 9.34 -2.88
C GLY A 46 -8.23 8.76 -1.51
N PRO A 47 -9.06 7.86 -0.98
CA PRO A 47 -8.82 7.25 0.30
C PRO A 47 -7.66 6.25 0.25
N LEU A 48 -6.90 6.19 1.34
CA LEU A 48 -6.09 5.03 1.66
C LEU A 48 -6.96 4.12 2.52
N VAL A 49 -7.16 2.88 2.09
CA VAL A 49 -8.02 1.91 2.76
C VAL A 49 -7.21 0.70 3.19
N ILE A 50 -7.28 0.35 4.46
CA ILE A 50 -6.73 -0.88 5.00
C ILE A 50 -7.87 -1.87 5.17
N ARG A 51 -7.70 -3.10 4.71
CA ARG A 51 -8.67 -4.18 4.83
C ARG A 51 -8.02 -5.37 5.49
N ALA A 52 -8.68 -5.94 6.49
CA ALA A 52 -8.23 -7.15 7.15
C ALA A 52 -9.40 -8.12 7.36
N GLY A 53 -9.18 -9.40 7.10
CA GLY A 53 -10.11 -10.47 7.42
C GLY A 53 -9.64 -11.21 8.65
N VAL A 54 -10.32 -11.03 9.78
CA VAL A 54 -9.96 -11.60 11.08
C VAL A 54 -11.14 -12.32 11.72
N SER A 55 -10.87 -13.22 12.66
CA SER A 55 -11.93 -13.78 13.51
C SER A 55 -12.47 -12.71 14.47
N PRO A 56 -13.76 -12.78 14.89
CA PRO A 56 -14.35 -11.80 15.81
C PRO A 56 -13.53 -11.57 17.09
N ALA A 57 -12.91 -12.62 17.60
CA ALA A 57 -12.09 -12.55 18.82
C ALA A 57 -10.78 -11.74 18.65
N ASN A 58 -10.35 -11.52 17.41
CA ASN A 58 -9.09 -10.85 17.09
C ASN A 58 -9.27 -9.40 16.59
N VAL A 59 -10.51 -8.91 16.49
CA VAL A 59 -10.79 -7.59 15.88
C VAL A 59 -10.01 -6.47 16.58
N ASP A 60 -10.15 -6.35 17.90
CA ASP A 60 -9.52 -5.28 18.69
C ASP A 60 -7.99 -5.33 18.58
N ARG A 61 -7.42 -6.55 18.62
CA ARG A 61 -5.98 -6.75 18.48
C ARG A 61 -5.48 -6.39 17.08
N ALA A 62 -6.27 -6.71 16.06
CA ALA A 62 -5.91 -6.38 14.69
C ALA A 62 -5.94 -4.87 14.46
N ILE A 63 -6.94 -4.16 14.99
CA ILE A 63 -7.01 -2.69 14.94
C ILE A 63 -5.79 -2.10 15.64
N ALA A 64 -5.51 -2.51 16.89
CA ALA A 64 -4.34 -2.03 17.63
C ALA A 64 -3.02 -2.27 16.88
N SER A 65 -2.86 -3.44 16.24
CA SER A 65 -1.66 -3.75 15.45
C SER A 65 -1.57 -2.91 14.16
N ILE A 66 -2.69 -2.59 13.52
CA ILE A 66 -2.71 -1.67 12.38
C ILE A 66 -2.27 -0.27 12.82
N ASP A 67 -2.80 0.22 13.94
CA ASP A 67 -2.47 1.53 14.49
C ASP A 67 -0.99 1.63 14.90
N GLU A 68 -0.44 0.56 15.47
CA GLU A 68 1.00 0.46 15.77
C GLU A 68 1.85 0.55 14.50
N GLU A 69 1.49 -0.15 13.42
CA GLU A 69 2.23 -0.10 12.16
C GLU A 69 2.11 1.26 11.48
N ILE A 70 0.94 1.92 11.52
CA ILE A 70 0.78 3.31 11.07
C ILE A 70 1.69 4.24 11.86
N THR A 71 1.63 4.17 13.18
CA THR A 71 2.44 5.01 14.07
C THR A 71 3.94 4.79 13.82
N SER A 72 4.35 3.53 13.67
CA SER A 72 5.74 3.16 13.43
C SER A 72 6.26 3.73 12.11
N ILE A 73 5.54 3.55 11.00
CA ILE A 73 6.00 4.04 9.69
C ILE A 73 6.03 5.58 9.62
N VAL A 74 5.12 6.25 10.32
CA VAL A 74 5.09 7.72 10.40
C VAL A 74 6.25 8.26 11.24
N ARG A 75 6.55 7.62 12.38
CA ARG A 75 7.59 8.04 13.32
C ARG A 75 8.99 7.68 12.82
N ASP A 76 9.20 6.42 12.44
CA ASP A 76 10.53 5.86 12.17
C ASP A 76 10.88 5.91 10.67
N GLY A 77 9.87 6.07 9.83
CA GLY A 77 10.02 6.08 8.38
C GLY A 77 10.15 4.69 7.75
N VAL A 78 10.33 4.70 6.45
CA VAL A 78 10.65 3.53 5.61
C VAL A 78 12.16 3.31 5.65
N MET A 79 12.60 2.07 5.78
CA MET A 79 14.03 1.76 5.70
C MET A 79 14.52 1.74 4.24
N PRO A 80 15.79 2.10 3.97
CA PRO A 80 16.36 2.03 2.62
C PRO A 80 16.16 0.67 1.95
N LYS A 81 16.30 -0.41 2.71
CA LYS A 81 16.13 -1.78 2.22
C LYS A 81 14.69 -2.03 1.75
N GLU A 82 13.68 -1.60 2.52
CA GLU A 82 12.26 -1.75 2.17
C GLU A 82 11.93 -1.01 0.86
N LEU A 83 12.48 0.18 0.70
CA LEU A 83 12.32 0.98 -0.52
C LEU A 83 12.95 0.29 -1.73
N ASP A 84 14.15 -0.25 -1.60
CA ASP A 84 14.84 -0.95 -2.69
C ASP A 84 14.15 -2.26 -3.07
N GLU A 85 13.64 -3.01 -2.11
CA GLU A 85 12.85 -4.22 -2.35
C GLU A 85 11.54 -3.88 -3.06
N SER A 86 10.87 -2.82 -2.62
CA SER A 86 9.66 -2.31 -3.22
C SER A 86 9.85 -1.90 -4.68
N ARG A 87 10.91 -1.15 -4.99
CA ARG A 87 11.27 -0.77 -6.37
C ARG A 87 11.51 -1.98 -7.25
N ARG A 88 12.35 -2.92 -6.77
CA ARG A 88 12.65 -4.16 -7.52
C ARG A 88 11.41 -4.98 -7.81
N PHE A 89 10.52 -5.10 -6.84
CA PHE A 89 9.27 -5.82 -7.02
C PHE A 89 8.37 -5.14 -8.06
N LEU A 90 8.15 -3.83 -7.94
CA LEU A 90 7.28 -3.09 -8.88
C LEU A 90 7.83 -3.14 -10.30
N VAL A 91 9.12 -2.91 -10.49
CA VAL A 91 9.76 -3.02 -11.82
C VAL A 91 9.67 -4.44 -12.35
N GLY A 92 9.98 -5.45 -11.53
CA GLY A 92 9.93 -6.86 -11.92
C GLY A 92 8.52 -7.37 -12.23
N SER A 93 7.48 -6.69 -11.75
CA SER A 93 6.08 -7.06 -12.00
C SER A 93 5.53 -6.51 -13.32
N ILE A 94 6.19 -5.55 -13.97
CA ILE A 94 5.73 -4.91 -15.22
C ILE A 94 5.46 -5.93 -16.33
N PRO A 95 6.37 -6.88 -16.67
CA PRO A 95 6.12 -7.84 -17.74
C PRO A 95 4.87 -8.67 -17.48
N ARG A 96 4.67 -9.11 -16.23
CA ARG A 96 3.49 -9.88 -15.84
C ARG A 96 2.21 -9.06 -15.91
N ALA A 97 2.27 -7.77 -15.54
CA ALA A 97 1.13 -6.88 -15.61
C ALA A 97 0.67 -6.62 -17.06
N LEU A 98 1.52 -6.87 -18.05
CA LEU A 98 1.25 -6.66 -19.48
C LEU A 98 1.12 -7.97 -20.29
N GLU A 99 0.89 -9.12 -19.64
CA GLU A 99 0.83 -10.42 -20.31
C GLU A 99 -0.38 -10.61 -21.24
N THR A 100 -1.49 -9.88 -21.01
CA THR A 100 -2.72 -10.08 -21.78
C THR A 100 -3.11 -8.81 -22.55
N ASN A 101 -3.79 -9.01 -23.68
CA ASN A 101 -4.31 -7.89 -24.47
C ASN A 101 -5.24 -6.98 -23.66
N ASN A 102 -6.03 -7.53 -22.74
CA ASN A 102 -6.88 -6.75 -21.84
C ASN A 102 -6.06 -5.90 -20.88
N ALA A 103 -5.01 -6.45 -20.30
CA ALA A 103 -4.11 -5.71 -19.41
C ALA A 103 -3.37 -4.59 -20.15
N ILE A 104 -2.89 -4.87 -21.37
CA ILE A 104 -2.27 -3.86 -22.24
C ILE A 104 -3.27 -2.75 -22.58
N ALA A 105 -4.50 -3.09 -22.97
CA ALA A 105 -5.53 -2.11 -23.28
C ALA A 105 -5.86 -1.22 -22.07
N HIS A 106 -6.00 -1.80 -20.88
CA HIS A 106 -6.24 -1.08 -19.64
C HIS A 106 -5.05 -0.17 -19.27
N PHE A 107 -3.85 -0.66 -19.47
CA PHE A 107 -2.63 0.11 -19.23
C PHE A 107 -2.58 1.35 -20.14
N LEU A 108 -2.74 1.16 -21.46
CA LEU A 108 -2.77 2.24 -22.44
C LEU A 108 -3.90 3.25 -22.17
N GLN A 109 -5.08 2.77 -21.76
CA GLN A 109 -6.18 3.63 -21.35
C GLN A 109 -5.78 4.51 -20.15
N THR A 110 -5.12 3.93 -19.16
CA THR A 110 -4.65 4.63 -17.96
C THR A 110 -3.60 5.67 -18.32
N GLU A 111 -2.65 5.32 -19.17
CA GLU A 111 -1.62 6.25 -19.65
C GLU A 111 -2.22 7.43 -20.41
N ALA A 112 -3.16 7.15 -21.33
CA ALA A 112 -3.86 8.19 -22.08
C ALA A 112 -4.69 9.10 -21.15
N PHE A 113 -5.41 8.51 -20.19
CA PHE A 113 -6.25 9.24 -19.25
C PHE A 113 -5.44 10.19 -18.35
N PHE A 114 -4.28 9.76 -17.88
CA PHE A 114 -3.41 10.57 -17.02
C PHE A 114 -2.34 11.37 -17.78
N GLY A 115 -2.27 11.26 -19.11
CA GLY A 115 -1.29 11.97 -19.94
C GLY A 115 0.15 11.52 -19.66
N LEU A 116 0.37 10.24 -19.33
CA LEU A 116 1.69 9.72 -18.94
C LEU A 116 2.61 9.43 -20.13
N GLY A 117 2.05 9.23 -21.32
CA GLY A 117 2.76 8.81 -22.53
C GLY A 117 2.76 7.29 -22.70
N ILE A 118 2.76 6.84 -23.97
CA ILE A 118 2.69 5.41 -24.34
C ILE A 118 3.95 4.60 -23.99
N ASP A 119 5.01 5.27 -23.58
CA ASP A 119 6.30 4.73 -23.18
C ASP A 119 6.48 4.72 -21.64
N TYR A 120 5.39 4.91 -20.90
CA TYR A 120 5.43 5.04 -19.44
C TYR A 120 5.99 3.80 -18.77
N ASP A 121 5.65 2.60 -19.25
CA ASP A 121 6.18 1.33 -18.75
C ASP A 121 7.70 1.25 -18.89
N ALA A 122 8.24 1.68 -20.03
CA ALA A 122 9.68 1.71 -20.28
C ALA A 122 10.42 2.71 -19.38
N ARG A 123 9.78 3.84 -19.04
CA ARG A 123 10.35 4.88 -18.15
C ARG A 123 10.11 4.62 -16.67
N LEU A 124 9.16 3.76 -16.33
CA LEU A 124 8.78 3.52 -14.94
C LEU A 124 9.94 3.06 -14.04
N PRO A 125 10.89 2.21 -14.48
CA PRO A 125 12.06 1.86 -13.69
C PRO A 125 12.90 3.09 -13.28
N GLU A 126 13.15 4.01 -14.21
CA GLU A 126 13.89 5.23 -13.93
C GLU A 126 13.11 6.16 -13.00
N LEU A 127 11.82 6.33 -13.26
CA LEU A 127 10.92 7.17 -12.45
C LEU A 127 10.82 6.66 -11.00
N LEU A 128 10.71 5.35 -10.80
CA LEU A 128 10.71 4.75 -9.46
C LEU A 128 12.09 4.86 -8.79
N GLY A 129 13.16 4.74 -9.57
CA GLY A 129 14.54 4.90 -9.09
C GLY A 129 14.84 6.32 -8.61
N ALA A 130 14.25 7.32 -9.24
CA ALA A 130 14.43 8.73 -8.89
C ALA A 130 13.70 9.17 -7.61
N VAL A 131 12.68 8.43 -7.16
CA VAL A 131 11.96 8.76 -5.92
C VAL A 131 12.89 8.56 -4.72
N THR A 132 13.07 9.57 -3.91
CA THR A 132 13.94 9.53 -2.74
C THR A 132 13.25 8.92 -1.51
N LEU A 133 14.04 8.47 -0.54
CA LEU A 133 13.53 7.98 0.74
C LEU A 133 12.76 9.06 1.49
N ASP A 134 13.23 10.31 1.44
CA ASP A 134 12.58 11.45 2.08
C ASP A 134 11.20 11.74 1.49
N GLU A 135 11.04 11.58 0.16
CA GLU A 135 9.74 11.73 -0.50
C GLU A 135 8.76 10.63 -0.07
N VAL A 136 9.23 9.39 0.07
CA VAL A 136 8.40 8.27 0.54
C VAL A 136 7.99 8.48 2.00
N ASN A 137 8.91 8.92 2.85
CA ASN A 137 8.62 9.25 4.25
C ASN A 137 7.68 10.46 4.38
N ALA A 138 7.82 11.46 3.53
CA ALA A 138 6.88 12.58 3.47
C ALA A 138 5.47 12.11 3.04
N ALA A 139 5.39 11.18 2.09
CA ALA A 139 4.12 10.58 1.67
C ALA A 139 3.46 9.78 2.81
N ALA A 140 4.22 9.03 3.60
CA ALA A 140 3.71 8.32 4.78
C ALA A 140 3.10 9.29 5.80
N ARG A 141 3.81 10.33 6.17
CA ARG A 141 3.31 11.37 7.10
C ARG A 141 2.09 12.13 6.59
N ALA A 142 1.95 12.27 5.28
CA ALA A 142 0.81 12.96 4.67
C ALA A 142 -0.44 12.08 4.55
N ALA A 143 -0.27 10.77 4.36
CA ALA A 143 -1.36 9.86 4.06
C ALA A 143 -1.84 9.04 5.27
N LEU A 144 -0.98 8.81 6.25
CA LEU A 144 -1.24 7.92 7.39
C LEU A 144 -1.38 8.75 8.67
N ASP A 145 -2.55 8.67 9.28
CA ASP A 145 -2.88 9.38 10.51
C ASP A 145 -3.95 8.58 11.27
N VAL A 146 -3.58 8.01 12.40
CA VAL A 146 -4.48 7.17 13.24
C VAL A 146 -5.65 8.00 13.77
N ASP A 147 -5.40 9.26 14.17
CA ASP A 147 -6.42 10.12 14.77
C ASP A 147 -7.50 10.56 13.76
N ARG A 148 -7.23 10.41 12.47
CA ARG A 148 -8.15 10.72 11.37
C ARG A 148 -8.71 9.49 10.68
N ALA A 149 -8.38 8.30 11.17
CA ALA A 149 -8.86 7.05 10.61
C ALA A 149 -10.32 6.81 10.97
N THR A 150 -11.07 6.25 10.02
CA THR A 150 -12.42 5.73 10.26
C THR A 150 -12.35 4.22 10.25
N VAL A 151 -12.78 3.58 11.34
CA VAL A 151 -12.84 2.13 11.45
C VAL A 151 -14.26 1.65 11.16
N VAL A 152 -14.38 0.66 10.25
CA VAL A 152 -15.65 0.00 9.94
C VAL A 152 -15.49 -1.49 10.16
N ILE A 153 -16.34 -2.06 10.99
CA ILE A 153 -16.35 -3.50 11.31
C ILE A 153 -17.63 -4.10 10.71
N ALA A 154 -17.47 -5.16 9.93
CA ALA A 154 -18.59 -5.91 9.36
C ALA A 154 -18.49 -7.38 9.79
N GLY A 155 -19.47 -7.84 10.55
CA GLY A 155 -19.53 -9.21 11.07
C GLY A 155 -20.12 -9.30 12.47
N PRO A 156 -20.12 -10.49 13.09
CA PRO A 156 -20.59 -10.70 14.45
C PRO A 156 -19.54 -10.20 15.46
N TYR A 157 -19.51 -8.90 15.67
CA TYR A 157 -18.59 -8.21 16.59
C TYR A 157 -19.40 -7.54 17.70
N GLU A 158 -19.03 -7.78 18.94
CA GLU A 158 -19.54 -7.09 20.12
C GLU A 158 -18.41 -6.24 20.70
N GLU A 159 -18.62 -4.93 20.73
CA GLU A 159 -17.67 -4.00 21.33
C GLU A 159 -17.47 -4.36 22.81
N ARG A 160 -16.23 -4.64 23.19
CA ARG A 160 -15.91 -4.90 24.58
C ARG A 160 -15.73 -3.57 25.30
N ALA A 161 -16.65 -3.30 26.23
CA ALA A 161 -16.63 -2.13 27.10
C ALA A 161 -15.35 -2.09 27.98
#